data_7cb7784e64e62179776d84e65237fb04
#
_entry.id   7cb7784e64e62179776d84e65237fb04
#
_cell.length_a   1.000
_cell.length_b   1.000
_cell.length_c   1.000
_cell.angle_alpha   90.00
_cell.angle_beta   90.00
_cell.angle_gamma   90.00
#
_symmetry.space_group_name_H-M   'P 1'
#
loop_
_entity.id
_entity.type
_entity.pdbx_description
1 polymer ?
#
loop_
_entity_poly.entity_id
_entity_poly.type
_entity_poly.pdbx_seq_one_letter_code
_entity_poly.pdbx_strand_id
1 'polypeptide(L)'
;MKFARSKFPAPLALVVLTAGLLGSGVLRADEYGDVNQLVRTGKPTEALAKADQYLAAKPKDPQMRFLRGIALTDAGRTAEAMTAFQQLTEEYPELPEPYNNLAVLYAGEAQFDKARAALEMAIRTNPNYATAHENLGDVYMKLASEAYSKSLQLDPANAGVRPKLALIRDLFSGPAARTSAATPATPR
;
A
#
# COMPACT_ATOMS: atom_id res chain seq x y z
N MET A 1 -11.86 -2.99 4.01
CA MET A 1 -11.29 -2.34 2.83
C MET A 1 -9.88 -2.88 2.66
N LYS A 2 -9.52 -3.41 1.49
CA LYS A 2 -8.14 -3.83 1.21
C LYS A 2 -7.57 -2.78 0.25
N PHE A 3 -6.70 -1.89 0.75
CA PHE A 3 -5.94 -1.02 -0.13
C PHE A 3 -5.03 -1.87 -1.03
N ALA A 4 -4.93 -1.48 -2.30
CA ALA A 4 -4.07 -2.16 -3.24
C ALA A 4 -2.60 -1.99 -2.81
N ARG A 5 -1.95 -3.11 -2.50
CA ARG A 5 -0.50 -3.11 -2.23
C ARG A 5 0.24 -3.12 -3.56
N SER A 6 1.29 -2.31 -3.66
CA SER A 6 2.21 -2.37 -4.78
C SER A 6 2.77 -3.78 -4.90
N LYS A 7 2.29 -4.53 -5.90
CA LYS A 7 3.00 -5.72 -6.35
C LYS A 7 4.14 -5.21 -7.24
N PHE A 8 5.36 -5.63 -6.98
CA PHE A 8 6.49 -5.29 -7.83
C PHE A 8 6.14 -5.48 -9.31
N PRO A 9 6.42 -4.51 -10.18
CA PRO A 9 6.49 -4.78 -11.60
C PRO A 9 7.57 -5.84 -11.82
N ALA A 10 7.39 -6.66 -12.84
CA ALA A 10 8.39 -7.63 -13.29
C ALA A 10 9.76 -6.94 -13.44
N PRO A 11 10.87 -7.64 -13.22
CA PRO A 11 12.19 -7.03 -13.17
C PRO A 11 12.44 -6.18 -14.41
N LEU A 12 12.81 -4.92 -14.22
CA LEU A 12 13.37 -4.10 -15.28
C LEU A 12 14.53 -4.90 -15.88
N ALA A 13 14.44 -5.21 -17.15
CA ALA A 13 15.51 -5.87 -17.88
C ALA A 13 16.73 -4.94 -17.87
N LEU A 14 17.67 -5.21 -16.98
CA LEU A 14 18.96 -4.55 -16.94
C LEU A 14 19.74 -5.05 -18.15
N VAL A 15 19.94 -4.19 -19.15
CA VAL A 15 20.87 -4.42 -20.24
C VAL A 15 22.27 -4.52 -19.65
N VAL A 16 22.77 -5.75 -19.51
CA VAL A 16 24.13 -6.03 -19.05
C VAL A 16 25.08 -5.80 -20.19
N LEU A 17 25.81 -4.68 -20.10
CA LEU A 17 27.03 -4.50 -20.93
C LEU A 17 28.13 -5.39 -20.34
N THR A 18 28.51 -6.44 -21.09
CA THR A 18 29.53 -7.42 -20.71
C THR A 18 30.93 -6.80 -20.71
N ALA A 19 31.51 -6.64 -19.50
CA ALA A 19 32.96 -6.62 -19.35
C ALA A 19 33.34 -7.32 -18.04
N GLY A 20 33.94 -8.47 -18.17
CA GLY A 20 34.49 -9.44 -17.25
C GLY A 20 34.72 -9.05 -15.79
N LEU A 21 33.92 -9.68 -14.92
CA LEU A 21 34.35 -10.17 -13.61
C LEU A 21 33.27 -11.20 -13.16
N LEU A 22 33.58 -12.45 -13.51
CA LEU A 22 32.80 -13.63 -13.08
C LEU A 22 32.86 -13.75 -11.57
N GLY A 23 31.74 -13.61 -10.88
CA GLY A 23 31.59 -14.10 -9.53
C GLY A 23 30.55 -13.45 -8.62
N SER A 24 30.13 -12.20 -8.83
CA SER A 24 29.31 -11.49 -7.84
C SER A 24 27.90 -11.08 -8.28
N GLY A 25 27.57 -11.24 -9.56
CA GLY A 25 26.29 -10.72 -10.10
C GLY A 25 25.10 -11.69 -9.94
N VAL A 26 25.37 -12.98 -9.99
CA VAL A 26 24.32 -14.01 -9.95
C VAL A 26 23.75 -14.18 -8.53
N LEU A 27 24.59 -14.03 -7.50
CA LEU A 27 24.16 -14.09 -6.10
C LEU A 27 23.21 -12.92 -5.69
N ARG A 28 23.35 -11.76 -6.31
CA ARG A 28 22.54 -10.59 -5.96
C ARG A 28 21.07 -10.67 -6.41
N ALA A 29 20.83 -11.27 -7.58
CA ALA A 29 19.46 -11.45 -8.07
C ALA A 29 18.69 -12.47 -7.22
N ASP A 30 19.40 -13.41 -6.64
CA ASP A 30 18.83 -14.50 -5.83
C ASP A 30 18.38 -13.99 -4.44
N GLU A 31 19.20 -13.16 -3.77
CA GLU A 31 18.88 -12.65 -2.42
C GLU A 31 17.59 -11.79 -2.38
N TYR A 32 17.36 -10.91 -3.37
CA TYR A 32 16.10 -10.17 -3.50
C TYR A 32 14.95 -11.10 -3.90
N GLY A 33 15.20 -12.04 -4.80
CA GLY A 33 14.24 -13.03 -5.25
C GLY A 33 13.76 -13.90 -4.10
N ASP A 34 14.66 -14.39 -3.27
CA ASP A 34 14.38 -15.20 -2.09
C ASP A 34 13.49 -14.46 -1.08
N VAL A 35 13.87 -13.22 -0.71
CA VAL A 35 13.08 -12.41 0.23
C VAL A 35 11.70 -12.11 -0.34
N ASN A 36 11.63 -11.73 -1.62
CA ASN A 36 10.35 -11.46 -2.29
C ASN A 36 9.47 -12.71 -2.35
N GLN A 37 10.04 -13.88 -2.61
CA GLN A 37 9.28 -15.14 -2.61
C GLN A 37 8.73 -15.49 -1.22
N LEU A 38 9.51 -15.28 -0.16
CA LEU A 38 9.07 -15.50 1.22
C LEU A 38 7.90 -14.56 1.57
N VAL A 39 7.97 -13.29 1.20
CA VAL A 39 6.86 -12.32 1.33
C VAL A 39 5.62 -12.82 0.58
N ARG A 40 5.79 -13.22 -0.69
CA ARG A 40 4.67 -13.68 -1.54
C ARG A 40 4.02 -14.97 -1.04
N THR A 41 4.78 -15.83 -0.37
CA THR A 41 4.29 -17.11 0.18
C THR A 41 3.79 -17.01 1.63
N GLY A 42 3.70 -15.77 2.19
CA GLY A 42 3.17 -15.53 3.52
C GLY A 42 4.09 -16.00 4.65
N LYS A 43 5.40 -15.92 4.43
CA LYS A 43 6.45 -16.27 5.41
C LYS A 43 7.24 -15.02 5.87
N PRO A 44 6.56 -14.02 6.47
CA PRO A 44 7.18 -12.74 6.77
C PRO A 44 8.33 -12.83 7.77
N THR A 45 8.29 -13.76 8.72
CA THR A 45 9.38 -13.94 9.70
C THR A 45 10.67 -14.43 9.04
N GLU A 46 10.57 -15.38 8.09
CA GLU A 46 11.73 -15.87 7.34
C GLU A 46 12.25 -14.77 6.40
N ALA A 47 11.34 -14.00 5.77
CA ALA A 47 11.70 -12.85 4.94
C ALA A 47 12.48 -11.79 5.72
N LEU A 48 12.04 -11.46 6.94
CA LEU A 48 12.74 -10.52 7.82
C LEU A 48 14.14 -11.00 8.18
N ALA A 49 14.29 -12.27 8.58
CA ALA A 49 15.60 -12.82 8.94
C ALA A 49 16.60 -12.75 7.77
N LYS A 50 16.16 -13.09 6.55
CA LYS A 50 17.01 -12.97 5.34
C LYS A 50 17.31 -11.51 5.00
N ALA A 51 16.32 -10.62 5.06
CA ALA A 51 16.53 -9.21 4.79
C ALA A 51 17.50 -8.57 5.80
N ASP A 52 17.36 -8.89 7.09
CA ASP A 52 18.23 -8.39 8.15
C ASP A 52 19.68 -8.91 7.97
N GLN A 53 19.84 -10.18 7.58
CA GLN A 53 21.16 -10.75 7.28
C GLN A 53 21.84 -10.01 6.11
N TYR A 54 21.11 -9.72 5.05
CA TYR A 54 21.62 -8.96 3.91
C TYR A 54 21.99 -7.52 4.30
N LEU A 55 21.10 -6.86 5.05
CA LEU A 55 21.28 -5.47 5.46
C LEU A 55 22.40 -5.29 6.49
N ALA A 56 22.80 -6.33 7.21
CA ALA A 56 23.99 -6.29 8.07
C ALA A 56 25.27 -5.99 7.28
N ALA A 57 25.36 -6.49 6.03
CA ALA A 57 26.49 -6.20 5.14
C ALA A 57 26.27 -4.96 4.27
N LYS A 58 25.02 -4.61 3.96
CA LYS A 58 24.64 -3.53 3.03
C LYS A 58 23.46 -2.69 3.59
N PRO A 59 23.71 -1.93 4.68
CA PRO A 59 22.64 -1.28 5.45
C PRO A 59 21.86 -0.19 4.69
N LYS A 60 22.42 0.34 3.60
CA LYS A 60 21.84 1.42 2.81
C LYS A 60 21.16 0.94 1.51
N ASP A 61 21.03 -0.37 1.30
CA ASP A 61 20.38 -0.87 0.10
C ASP A 61 18.87 -0.58 0.12
N PRO A 62 18.36 0.32 -0.73
CA PRO A 62 16.97 0.76 -0.65
C PRO A 62 15.98 -0.34 -1.03
N GLN A 63 16.36 -1.22 -1.98
CA GLN A 63 15.50 -2.29 -2.43
C GLN A 63 15.29 -3.35 -1.33
N MET A 64 16.34 -3.75 -0.64
CA MET A 64 16.21 -4.70 0.47
C MET A 64 15.52 -4.07 1.67
N ARG A 65 15.79 -2.80 1.98
CA ARG A 65 15.06 -2.06 3.03
C ARG A 65 13.56 -1.96 2.72
N PHE A 66 13.21 -1.79 1.46
CA PHE A 66 11.82 -1.78 1.02
C PHE A 66 11.16 -3.17 1.19
N LEU A 67 11.82 -4.26 0.78
CA LEU A 67 11.35 -5.63 0.98
C LEU A 67 11.17 -5.95 2.48
N ARG A 68 12.10 -5.48 3.32
CA ARG A 68 11.99 -5.58 4.77
C ARG A 68 10.75 -4.85 5.29
N GLY A 69 10.46 -3.64 4.79
CA GLY A 69 9.26 -2.88 5.12
C GLY A 69 7.98 -3.63 4.77
N ILE A 70 7.93 -4.29 3.60
CA ILE A 70 6.81 -5.14 3.21
C ILE A 70 6.68 -6.35 4.16
N ALA A 71 7.79 -7.02 4.47
CA ALA A 71 7.79 -8.15 5.39
C ALA A 71 7.32 -7.76 6.81
N LEU A 72 7.69 -6.58 7.31
CA LEU A 72 7.17 -6.01 8.56
C LEU A 72 5.66 -5.79 8.50
N THR A 73 5.16 -5.25 7.38
CA THR A 73 3.72 -5.06 7.16
C THR A 73 2.96 -6.39 7.21
N ASP A 74 3.49 -7.42 6.53
CA ASP A 74 2.86 -8.74 6.49
C ASP A 74 2.97 -9.49 7.83
N ALA A 75 3.99 -9.18 8.62
CA ALA A 75 4.13 -9.67 10.00
C ALA A 75 3.21 -8.94 11.01
N GLY A 76 2.44 -7.93 10.60
CA GLY A 76 1.61 -7.11 11.48
C GLY A 76 2.41 -6.12 12.35
N ARG A 77 3.71 -5.94 12.08
CA ARG A 77 4.59 -4.99 12.80
C ARG A 77 4.46 -3.58 12.22
N THR A 78 3.22 -3.07 12.26
CA THR A 78 2.81 -1.82 11.54
C THR A 78 3.68 -0.62 11.88
N ALA A 79 3.96 -0.38 13.16
CA ALA A 79 4.76 0.79 13.59
C ALA A 79 6.20 0.74 13.03
N GLU A 80 6.80 -0.44 12.98
CA GLU A 80 8.15 -0.62 12.44
C GLU A 80 8.16 -0.51 10.91
N ALA A 81 7.12 -1.02 10.24
CA ALA A 81 6.94 -0.85 8.81
C ALA A 81 6.79 0.64 8.43
N MET A 82 5.98 1.39 9.19
CA MET A 82 5.84 2.84 8.99
C MET A 82 7.18 3.55 9.13
N THR A 83 7.93 3.26 10.19
CA THR A 83 9.27 3.84 10.40
C THR A 83 10.21 3.49 9.25
N ALA A 84 10.21 2.24 8.78
CA ALA A 84 11.06 1.81 7.68
C ALA A 84 10.73 2.53 6.36
N PHE A 85 9.44 2.69 6.04
CA PHE A 85 9.03 3.42 4.84
C PHE A 85 9.24 4.94 4.97
N GLN A 86 9.05 5.54 6.16
CA GLN A 86 9.39 6.95 6.40
C GLN A 86 10.87 7.22 6.14
N GLN A 87 11.77 6.41 6.69
CA GLN A 87 13.20 6.53 6.43
C GLN A 87 13.53 6.40 4.95
N LEU A 88 12.86 5.49 4.23
CA LEU A 88 13.05 5.36 2.79
C LEU A 88 12.57 6.60 2.04
N THR A 89 11.46 7.22 2.42
CA THR A 89 10.98 8.46 1.77
C THR A 89 11.88 9.66 2.05
N GLU A 90 12.59 9.68 3.17
CA GLU A 90 13.55 10.73 3.52
C GLU A 90 14.89 10.55 2.80
N GLU A 91 15.40 9.31 2.74
CA GLU A 91 16.72 9.02 2.17
C GLU A 91 16.69 8.84 0.65
N TYR A 92 15.55 8.42 0.09
CA TYR A 92 15.33 8.12 -1.35
C TYR A 92 14.00 8.72 -1.83
N PRO A 93 13.89 10.07 -1.82
CA PRO A 93 12.64 10.76 -2.11
C PRO A 93 12.12 10.57 -3.55
N GLU A 94 12.95 10.04 -4.45
CA GLU A 94 12.60 9.72 -5.83
C GLU A 94 11.84 8.39 -5.98
N LEU A 95 11.79 7.54 -4.94
CA LEU A 95 11.10 6.25 -4.99
C LEU A 95 9.63 6.39 -4.66
N PRO A 96 8.68 6.08 -5.58
CA PRO A 96 7.25 6.22 -5.32
C PRO A 96 6.67 5.12 -4.42
N GLU A 97 7.26 3.90 -4.44
CA GLU A 97 6.72 2.74 -3.75
C GLU A 97 6.69 2.88 -2.23
N PRO A 98 7.75 3.44 -1.55
CA PRO A 98 7.71 3.68 -0.11
C PRO A 98 6.57 4.62 0.30
N TYR A 99 6.32 5.70 -0.46
CA TYR A 99 5.21 6.61 -0.19
C TYR A 99 3.85 5.91 -0.29
N ASN A 100 3.65 5.10 -1.33
CA ASN A 100 2.41 4.35 -1.51
C ASN A 100 2.18 3.36 -0.36
N ASN A 101 3.22 2.62 0.06
CA ASN A 101 3.08 1.66 1.16
C ASN A 101 2.86 2.35 2.51
N LEU A 102 3.53 3.47 2.75
CA LEU A 102 3.28 4.32 3.92
C LEU A 102 1.83 4.82 3.97
N ALA A 103 1.29 5.23 2.83
CA ALA A 103 -0.10 5.66 2.73
C ALA A 103 -1.10 4.53 3.05
N VAL A 104 -0.83 3.31 2.60
CA VAL A 104 -1.64 2.13 2.94
C VAL A 104 -1.67 1.90 4.45
N LEU A 105 -0.53 2.04 5.12
CA LEU A 105 -0.43 1.90 6.58
C LEU A 105 -1.18 3.04 7.30
N TYR A 106 -1.03 4.30 6.86
CA TYR A 106 -1.78 5.43 7.41
C TYR A 106 -3.29 5.25 7.24
N ALA A 107 -3.73 4.79 6.08
CA ALA A 107 -5.16 4.53 5.83
C ALA A 107 -5.68 3.37 6.70
N GLY A 108 -4.87 2.37 6.98
CA GLY A 108 -5.19 1.28 7.92
C GLY A 108 -5.41 1.77 9.35
N GLU A 109 -4.76 2.86 9.74
CA GLU A 109 -4.93 3.53 11.03
C GLU A 109 -5.94 4.69 10.99
N ALA A 110 -6.75 4.78 9.93
CA ALA A 110 -7.70 5.87 9.69
C ALA A 110 -7.07 7.28 9.65
N GLN A 111 -5.75 7.40 9.41
CA GLN A 111 -5.05 8.67 9.24
C GLN A 111 -5.13 9.13 7.78
N PHE A 112 -6.36 9.38 7.28
CA PHE A 112 -6.62 9.55 5.85
C PHE A 112 -5.95 10.79 5.25
N ASP A 113 -5.77 11.88 6.00
CA ASP A 113 -5.03 13.06 5.50
C ASP A 113 -3.55 12.77 5.27
N LYS A 114 -2.92 11.98 6.14
CA LYS A 114 -1.53 11.55 5.95
C LYS A 114 -1.41 10.56 4.78
N ALA A 115 -2.38 9.64 4.65
CA ALA A 115 -2.44 8.73 3.52
C ALA A 115 -2.54 9.48 2.19
N ARG A 116 -3.43 10.49 2.12
CA ARG A 116 -3.56 11.37 0.95
C ARG A 116 -2.23 12.04 0.62
N ALA A 117 -1.61 12.72 1.57
CA ALA A 117 -0.35 13.43 1.35
C ALA A 117 0.76 12.50 0.84
N ALA A 118 0.88 11.29 1.38
CA ALA A 118 1.85 10.31 0.92
C ALA A 118 1.56 9.82 -0.50
N LEU A 119 0.29 9.57 -0.87
CA LEU A 119 -0.09 9.18 -2.23
C LEU A 119 0.15 10.29 -3.26
N GLU A 120 -0.12 11.55 -2.89
CA GLU A 120 0.20 12.71 -3.72
C GLU A 120 1.72 12.81 -3.98
N MET A 121 2.56 12.45 -3.00
CA MET A 121 4.01 12.34 -3.20
C MET A 121 4.37 11.18 -4.13
N ALA A 122 3.79 9.99 -3.95
CA ALA A 122 4.02 8.86 -4.85
C ALA A 122 3.67 9.20 -6.31
N ILE A 123 2.55 9.90 -6.53
CA ILE A 123 2.10 10.34 -7.86
C ILE A 123 3.01 11.44 -8.41
N ARG A 124 3.51 12.34 -7.57
CA ARG A 124 4.44 13.40 -7.99
C ARG A 124 5.77 12.82 -8.47
N THR A 125 6.29 11.78 -7.80
CA THR A 125 7.52 11.10 -8.20
C THR A 125 7.31 10.20 -9.42
N ASN A 126 6.15 9.55 -9.53
CA ASN A 126 5.78 8.76 -10.70
C ASN A 126 4.31 9.01 -11.08
N PRO A 127 4.03 9.93 -12.03
CA PRO A 127 2.67 10.25 -12.46
C PRO A 127 1.90 9.08 -13.09
N ASN A 128 2.60 8.04 -13.54
CA ASN A 128 2.00 6.85 -14.14
C ASN A 128 1.79 5.69 -13.14
N TYR A 129 1.93 5.95 -11.84
CA TYR A 129 1.79 4.92 -10.82
C TYR A 129 0.31 4.61 -10.54
N ALA A 130 -0.28 3.71 -11.34
CA ALA A 130 -1.71 3.39 -11.30
C ALA A 130 -2.20 2.98 -9.90
N THR A 131 -1.41 2.17 -9.17
CA THR A 131 -1.77 1.75 -7.80
C THR A 131 -1.89 2.93 -6.83
N ALA A 132 -1.03 3.95 -6.96
CA ALA A 132 -1.13 5.14 -6.13
C ALA A 132 -2.37 5.97 -6.45
N HIS A 133 -2.75 6.07 -7.73
CA HIS A 133 -4.00 6.72 -8.14
C HIS A 133 -5.23 5.98 -7.62
N GLU A 134 -5.25 4.64 -7.69
CA GLU A 134 -6.32 3.81 -7.14
C GLU A 134 -6.47 4.02 -5.63
N ASN A 135 -5.37 3.89 -4.89
CA ASN A 135 -5.36 4.10 -3.44
C ASN A 135 -5.79 5.53 -3.05
N LEU A 136 -5.40 6.54 -3.85
CA LEU A 136 -5.82 7.92 -3.62
C LEU A 136 -7.33 8.09 -3.82
N GLY A 137 -7.91 7.45 -4.82
CA GLY A 137 -9.36 7.38 -5.01
C GLY A 137 -10.07 6.79 -3.78
N ASP A 138 -9.55 5.69 -3.25
CA ASP A 138 -10.07 5.04 -2.04
C ASP A 138 -9.98 5.97 -0.80
N VAL A 139 -8.87 6.68 -0.64
CA VAL A 139 -8.69 7.65 0.46
C VAL A 139 -9.66 8.81 0.33
N TYR A 140 -9.87 9.35 -0.89
CA TYR A 140 -10.86 10.42 -1.11
C TYR A 140 -12.28 9.97 -0.77
N MET A 141 -12.66 8.73 -1.08
CA MET A 141 -13.96 8.20 -0.68
C MET A 141 -14.10 8.12 0.85
N LYS A 142 -13.04 7.78 1.58
CA LYS A 142 -13.04 7.80 3.06
C LYS A 142 -13.21 9.20 3.62
N LEU A 143 -12.44 10.17 3.11
CA LEU A 143 -12.56 11.57 3.50
C LEU A 143 -13.95 12.13 3.17
N ALA A 144 -14.50 11.79 2.01
CA ALA A 144 -15.87 12.17 1.66
C ALA A 144 -16.90 11.55 2.62
N SER A 145 -16.72 10.28 3.01
CA SER A 145 -17.59 9.61 3.99
C SER A 145 -17.56 10.30 5.36
N GLU A 146 -16.38 10.72 5.81
CA GLU A 146 -16.23 11.47 7.07
C GLU A 146 -16.91 12.85 6.98
N ALA A 147 -16.69 13.58 5.88
CA ALA A 147 -17.29 14.87 5.65
C ALA A 147 -18.82 14.79 5.59
N TYR A 148 -19.38 13.81 4.87
CA TYR A 148 -20.84 13.61 4.82
C TYR A 148 -21.41 13.16 6.17
N SER A 149 -20.70 12.32 6.91
CA SER A 149 -21.12 11.93 8.26
C SER A 149 -21.15 13.15 9.17
N LYS A 150 -20.15 14.02 9.09
CA LYS A 150 -20.13 15.28 9.85
C LYS A 150 -21.26 16.22 9.45
N SER A 151 -21.56 16.34 8.15
CA SER A 151 -22.71 17.12 7.66
C SER A 151 -24.04 16.65 8.27
N LEU A 152 -24.27 15.32 8.33
CA LEU A 152 -25.48 14.75 8.93
C LEU A 152 -25.54 14.91 10.45
N GLN A 153 -24.39 14.98 11.12
CA GLN A 153 -24.35 15.31 12.56
C GLN A 153 -24.76 16.75 12.82
N LEU A 154 -24.38 17.67 11.92
CA LEU A 154 -24.70 19.11 12.04
C LEU A 154 -26.12 19.44 11.56
N ASP A 155 -26.57 18.78 10.50
CA ASP A 155 -27.91 18.89 9.94
C ASP A 155 -28.49 17.50 9.64
N PRO A 156 -29.18 16.87 10.60
CA PRO A 156 -29.81 15.57 10.41
C PRO A 156 -30.91 15.55 9.35
N ALA A 157 -31.47 16.71 8.99
CA ALA A 157 -32.52 16.85 8.00
C ALA A 157 -32.00 16.93 6.56
N ASN A 158 -30.68 16.99 6.35
CA ASN A 158 -30.07 17.10 5.02
C ASN A 158 -30.30 15.84 4.19
N ALA A 159 -31.42 15.82 3.45
CA ALA A 159 -31.82 14.68 2.63
C ALA A 159 -30.84 14.39 1.47
N GLY A 160 -30.11 15.42 1.00
CA GLY A 160 -29.18 15.30 -0.14
C GLY A 160 -27.88 14.55 0.19
N VAL A 161 -27.51 14.45 1.46
CA VAL A 161 -26.24 13.80 1.89
C VAL A 161 -26.43 12.30 2.13
N ARG A 162 -27.59 11.88 2.64
CA ARG A 162 -27.86 10.46 2.98
C ARG A 162 -27.61 9.49 1.82
N PRO A 163 -28.12 9.74 0.59
CA PRO A 163 -27.88 8.83 -0.53
C PRO A 163 -26.40 8.78 -0.96
N LYS A 164 -25.67 9.89 -0.85
CA LYS A 164 -24.24 9.95 -1.15
C LYS A 164 -23.43 9.08 -0.19
N LEU A 165 -23.74 9.18 1.11
CA LEU A 165 -23.07 8.37 2.13
C LEU A 165 -23.42 6.87 1.96
N ALA A 166 -24.66 6.54 1.61
CA ALA A 166 -25.07 5.17 1.32
C ALA A 166 -24.29 4.61 0.14
N LEU A 167 -24.19 5.35 -0.97
CA LEU A 167 -23.44 4.93 -2.15
C LEU A 167 -21.96 4.64 -1.85
N ILE A 168 -21.31 5.50 -1.07
CA ILE A 168 -19.92 5.26 -0.65
C ILE A 168 -19.82 3.97 0.18
N ARG A 169 -20.73 3.74 1.12
CA ARG A 169 -20.75 2.52 1.92
C ARG A 169 -20.91 1.28 1.06
N ASP A 170 -21.79 1.34 0.07
CA ASP A 170 -22.05 0.22 -0.86
C ASP A 170 -20.82 -0.14 -1.71
N LEU A 171 -19.98 0.83 -2.07
CA LEU A 171 -18.73 0.58 -2.80
C LEU A 171 -17.72 -0.22 -1.95
N PHE A 172 -17.73 -0.01 -0.63
CA PHE A 172 -16.85 -0.74 0.30
C PHE A 172 -17.47 -2.02 0.86
N SER A 173 -18.79 -2.20 0.68
CA SER A 173 -19.48 -3.45 1.00
C SER A 173 -19.25 -4.43 -0.14
N GLY A 174 -18.56 -5.56 0.12
CA GLY A 174 -18.33 -6.57 -0.90
C GLY A 174 -19.65 -7.13 -1.50
N PRO A 175 -19.59 -7.92 -2.58
CA PRO A 175 -20.77 -8.47 -3.29
C PRO A 175 -21.76 -9.19 -2.38
N ALA A 176 -21.31 -9.80 -1.28
CA ALA A 176 -22.15 -10.52 -0.33
C ALA A 176 -23.12 -9.61 0.46
N ALA A 177 -22.78 -8.33 0.67
CA ALA A 177 -23.64 -7.40 1.39
C ALA A 177 -24.76 -6.83 0.47
N ARG A 178 -24.56 -6.82 -0.84
CA ARG A 178 -25.52 -6.32 -1.84
C ARG A 178 -26.70 -7.27 -2.06
N THR A 179 -26.54 -8.58 -1.83
CA THR A 179 -27.61 -9.58 -2.01
C THR A 179 -28.60 -9.60 -0.86
N SER A 180 -28.25 -9.11 0.33
CA SER A 180 -29.13 -9.09 1.50
C SER A 180 -30.16 -7.92 1.49
N ALA A 181 -29.95 -6.90 0.66
CA ALA A 181 -30.83 -5.73 0.58
C ALA A 181 -31.94 -5.82 -0.49
N ALA A 182 -31.96 -6.88 -1.29
CA ALA A 182 -32.84 -7.03 -2.45
C ALA A 182 -33.87 -8.18 -2.30
N THR A 183 -34.55 -8.26 -1.13
CA THR A 183 -35.76 -9.09 -1.04
C THR A 183 -36.97 -8.15 -1.07
N PRO A 184 -37.69 -8.05 -2.21
CA PRO A 184 -38.95 -7.32 -2.23
C PRO A 184 -39.98 -8.11 -1.40
N ALA A 185 -40.61 -7.43 -0.45
CA ALA A 185 -41.77 -7.94 0.25
C ALA A 185 -42.87 -8.21 -0.79
N THR A 186 -43.29 -9.47 -0.93
CA THR A 186 -44.43 -9.87 -1.74
C THR A 186 -45.71 -9.30 -1.08
N PRO A 187 -46.51 -8.50 -1.76
CA PRO A 187 -47.80 -8.08 -1.21
C PRO A 187 -48.76 -9.27 -1.17
N ARG A 188 -49.38 -9.48 -0.01
CA ARG A 188 -50.61 -10.31 0.12
C ARG A 188 -51.82 -9.51 -0.27
#